data_8526981fe355ca9d98a8ad30571f48ca
#
_entry.id   8526981fe355ca9d98a8ad30571f48ca
#
_cell.length_a   1.000
_cell.length_b   1.000
_cell.length_c   1.000
_cell.angle_alpha   90.00
_cell.angle_beta   90.00
_cell.angle_gamma   90.00
#
_symmetry.space_group_name_H-M   'P 1'
#
loop_
_entity.id
_entity.type
_entity.pdbx_description
1 polymer ?
#
loop_
_entity_poly.entity_id
_entity_poly.type
_entity_poly.pdbx_seq_one_letter_code
_entity_poly.pdbx_strand_id
1 'polypeptide(L)'
;AAERQSGIKFQKVHVGIAGQHIKSIQHRGILTRNNNDDWISYEDIKKLKDEMYKLALPPGDKILHVLPQEYIVDNEPGIYSEPVGMMGIRLEGNFHIITGAETAIKNIKRCIEVAGLEVASIELEPLASADAVLSQHELEGGVCLVDIGAGTTDIAIFENHIIRHTAVIPFGGNIVTEDLRDFKILKEQAELLKIRYGSAIPTDDLRNKHVSMQGEGSRSIGK
;
A
#
# COMPACT_ATOMS: atom_id res chain seq x y z
N ALA A 1 12.19 -6.06 -21.24
CA ALA A 1 13.21 -5.03 -20.90
C ALA A 1 14.06 -5.48 -19.71
N ALA A 2 13.45 -5.77 -18.54
CA ALA A 2 14.17 -6.11 -17.30
C ALA A 2 15.13 -7.30 -17.45
N GLU A 3 14.70 -8.42 -18.04
CA GLU A 3 15.55 -9.59 -18.30
C GLU A 3 16.77 -9.26 -19.17
N ARG A 4 16.59 -8.36 -20.18
CA ARG A 4 17.71 -7.93 -21.04
C ARG A 4 18.71 -7.04 -20.31
N GLN A 5 18.26 -6.25 -19.34
CA GLN A 5 19.12 -5.36 -18.55
C GLN A 5 19.86 -6.11 -17.44
N SER A 6 19.18 -7.05 -16.79
CA SER A 6 19.76 -7.82 -15.67
C SER A 6 20.52 -9.06 -16.11
N GLY A 7 20.24 -9.59 -17.32
CA GLY A 7 20.74 -10.90 -17.75
C GLY A 7 20.08 -12.10 -17.06
N ILE A 8 19.12 -11.86 -16.18
CA ILE A 8 18.43 -12.88 -15.38
C ILE A 8 17.06 -13.15 -16.00
N LYS A 9 16.75 -14.44 -16.23
CA LYS A 9 15.40 -14.88 -16.59
C LYS A 9 14.59 -15.17 -15.32
N PHE A 10 13.35 -14.72 -15.28
CA PHE A 10 12.42 -15.01 -14.20
C PHE A 10 11.06 -15.45 -14.74
N GLN A 11 10.41 -16.34 -13.99
CA GLN A 11 9.10 -16.89 -14.35
C GLN A 11 8.01 -16.39 -13.41
N LYS A 12 8.36 -16.12 -12.15
CA LYS A 12 7.44 -15.66 -11.10
C LYS A 12 7.79 -14.25 -10.66
N VAL A 13 6.75 -13.46 -10.36
CA VAL A 13 6.88 -12.08 -9.89
C VAL A 13 5.95 -11.82 -8.72
N HIS A 14 6.42 -11.03 -7.77
CA HIS A 14 5.59 -10.37 -6.77
C HIS A 14 5.11 -9.04 -7.36
N VAL A 15 3.85 -8.72 -7.14
CA VAL A 15 3.20 -7.57 -7.80
C VAL A 15 2.62 -6.65 -6.74
N GLY A 16 3.02 -5.38 -6.77
CA GLY A 16 2.43 -4.34 -5.95
C GLY A 16 1.03 -3.97 -6.45
N ILE A 17 0.15 -3.65 -5.53
CA ILE A 17 -1.16 -3.07 -5.80
C ILE A 17 -1.37 -1.84 -4.94
N ALA A 18 -1.77 -0.74 -5.56
CA ALA A 18 -2.13 0.53 -4.94
C ALA A 18 -3.30 1.17 -5.69
N GLY A 19 -3.81 2.27 -5.21
CA GLY A 19 -4.79 3.09 -5.89
C GLY A 19 -6.12 3.22 -5.14
N GLN A 20 -7.01 4.06 -5.67
CA GLN A 20 -8.28 4.46 -5.04
C GLN A 20 -9.28 3.32 -4.79
N HIS A 21 -9.08 2.17 -5.43
CA HIS A 21 -9.90 0.97 -5.25
C HIS A 21 -9.49 0.14 -4.03
N ILE A 22 -8.40 0.52 -3.35
CA ILE A 22 -7.97 -0.10 -2.10
C ILE A 22 -8.72 0.55 -0.95
N LYS A 23 -9.29 -0.27 -0.09
CA LYS A 23 -10.01 0.13 1.11
C LYS A 23 -9.50 -0.67 2.29
N SER A 24 -9.73 -0.18 3.49
CA SER A 24 -9.46 -0.93 4.71
C SER A 24 -10.67 -0.91 5.64
N ILE A 25 -10.86 -2.01 6.35
CA ILE A 25 -11.88 -2.15 7.39
C ILE A 25 -11.25 -2.74 8.64
N GLN A 26 -11.75 -2.34 9.80
CA GLN A 26 -11.41 -2.97 11.07
C GLN A 26 -12.46 -4.04 11.38
N HIS A 27 -12.00 -5.23 11.76
CA HIS A 27 -12.91 -6.30 12.13
C HIS A 27 -12.37 -7.11 13.31
N ARG A 28 -13.27 -7.54 14.20
CA ARG A 28 -12.93 -8.39 15.33
C ARG A 28 -13.40 -9.81 15.06
N GLY A 29 -12.46 -10.73 14.99
CA GLY A 29 -12.72 -12.16 14.90
C GLY A 29 -12.76 -12.82 16.28
N ILE A 30 -13.55 -13.88 16.41
CA ILE A 30 -13.70 -14.65 17.66
C ILE A 30 -13.64 -16.13 17.31
N LEU A 31 -12.79 -16.86 18.02
CA LEU A 31 -12.69 -18.30 17.96
C LEU A 31 -12.89 -18.88 19.38
N THR A 32 -13.94 -19.67 19.58
CA THR A 32 -14.14 -20.42 20.82
C THR A 32 -13.54 -21.82 20.64
N ARG A 33 -12.63 -22.17 21.50
CA ARG A 33 -11.95 -23.48 21.51
C ARG A 33 -12.75 -24.48 22.32
N ASN A 34 -12.80 -25.71 21.84
CA ASN A 34 -13.59 -26.77 22.49
C ASN A 34 -12.82 -27.46 23.64
N ASN A 35 -11.51 -27.26 23.71
CA ASN A 35 -10.63 -27.91 24.68
C ASN A 35 -9.99 -26.86 25.60
N ASN A 36 -10.33 -26.92 26.91
CA ASN A 36 -9.88 -25.95 27.90
C ASN A 36 -8.43 -26.19 28.37
N ASP A 37 -7.92 -27.41 28.17
CA ASP A 37 -6.64 -27.84 28.73
C ASP A 37 -5.48 -27.73 27.73
N ASP A 38 -5.77 -27.37 26.48
CA ASP A 38 -4.77 -27.25 25.44
C ASP A 38 -4.27 -25.81 25.27
N TRP A 39 -2.98 -25.69 24.96
CA TRP A 39 -2.35 -24.43 24.60
C TRP A 39 -2.90 -23.92 23.26
N ILE A 40 -3.01 -22.59 23.10
CA ILE A 40 -3.31 -21.95 21.83
C ILE A 40 -2.22 -22.35 20.82
N SER A 41 -2.64 -22.90 19.70
CA SER A 41 -1.76 -23.41 18.64
C SER A 41 -1.71 -22.44 17.44
N TYR A 42 -0.71 -22.62 16.57
CA TYR A 42 -0.69 -21.94 15.27
C TYR A 42 -1.93 -22.25 14.42
N GLU A 43 -2.52 -23.46 14.57
CA GLU A 43 -3.73 -23.85 13.87
C GLU A 43 -4.95 -23.02 14.33
N ASP A 44 -5.03 -22.66 15.61
CA ASP A 44 -6.09 -21.80 16.14
C ASP A 44 -5.96 -20.38 15.58
N ILE A 45 -4.75 -19.84 15.55
CA ILE A 45 -4.47 -18.53 14.94
C ILE A 45 -4.85 -18.54 13.44
N LYS A 46 -4.46 -19.59 12.74
CA LYS A 46 -4.80 -19.77 11.33
C LYS A 46 -6.31 -19.85 11.11
N LYS A 47 -7.03 -20.64 11.89
CA LYS A 47 -8.49 -20.73 11.83
C LYS A 47 -9.15 -19.36 12.03
N LEU A 48 -8.68 -18.61 13.03
CA LEU A 48 -9.19 -17.27 13.31
C LEU A 48 -8.94 -16.33 12.11
N LYS A 49 -7.76 -16.36 11.50
CA LYS A 49 -7.45 -15.60 10.29
C LYS A 49 -8.28 -16.04 9.08
N ASP A 50 -8.45 -17.34 8.89
CA ASP A 50 -9.22 -17.92 7.78
C ASP A 50 -10.70 -17.54 7.83
N GLU A 51 -11.29 -17.38 9.04
CA GLU A 51 -12.65 -16.85 9.18
C GLU A 51 -12.77 -15.40 8.69
N MET A 52 -11.73 -14.61 8.82
CA MET A 52 -11.72 -13.22 8.30
C MET A 52 -11.79 -13.17 6.77
N TYR A 53 -11.23 -14.17 6.08
CA TYR A 53 -11.33 -14.25 4.62
C TYR A 53 -12.73 -14.64 4.11
N LYS A 54 -13.62 -15.09 5.01
CA LYS A 54 -15.02 -15.45 4.70
C LYS A 54 -16.01 -14.31 4.93
N LEU A 55 -15.53 -13.15 5.36
CA LEU A 55 -16.40 -11.99 5.62
C LEU A 55 -17.17 -11.60 4.35
N ALA A 56 -18.44 -11.28 4.54
CA ALA A 56 -19.27 -10.73 3.48
C ALA A 56 -18.80 -9.32 3.13
N LEU A 57 -18.36 -9.15 1.90
CA LEU A 57 -17.92 -7.87 1.36
C LEU A 57 -18.97 -7.30 0.38
N PRO A 58 -18.93 -6.00 0.10
CA PRO A 58 -19.69 -5.43 -1.02
C PRO A 58 -19.38 -6.16 -2.34
N PRO A 59 -20.37 -6.32 -3.24
CA PRO A 59 -20.15 -6.96 -4.53
C PRO A 59 -18.99 -6.31 -5.31
N GLY A 60 -18.05 -7.14 -5.77
CA GLY A 60 -16.89 -6.70 -6.53
C GLY A 60 -15.66 -6.35 -5.71
N ASP A 61 -15.74 -6.37 -4.38
CA ASP A 61 -14.58 -6.25 -3.51
C ASP A 61 -14.01 -7.63 -3.12
N LYS A 62 -12.71 -7.73 -2.93
CA LYS A 62 -11.99 -8.93 -2.52
C LYS A 62 -10.99 -8.61 -1.42
N ILE A 63 -10.86 -9.48 -0.43
CA ILE A 63 -9.82 -9.36 0.60
C ILE A 63 -8.46 -9.65 -0.02
N LEU A 64 -7.53 -8.73 0.21
CA LEU A 64 -6.11 -8.83 -0.16
C LEU A 64 -5.27 -9.30 1.02
N HIS A 65 -5.42 -8.63 2.17
CA HIS A 65 -4.67 -8.92 3.38
C HIS A 65 -5.56 -8.92 4.62
N VAL A 66 -5.23 -9.81 5.55
CA VAL A 66 -5.80 -9.87 6.91
C VAL A 66 -4.63 -9.71 7.88
N LEU A 67 -4.50 -8.52 8.45
CA LEU A 67 -3.36 -8.12 9.27
C LEU A 67 -3.79 -8.03 10.73
N PRO A 68 -3.25 -8.88 11.62
CA PRO A 68 -3.59 -8.81 13.04
C PRO A 68 -3.01 -7.54 13.66
N GLN A 69 -3.79 -6.89 14.51
CA GLN A 69 -3.37 -5.70 15.27
C GLN A 69 -3.24 -5.99 16.75
N GLU A 70 -4.06 -6.89 17.26
CA GLU A 70 -4.10 -7.27 18.67
C GLU A 70 -4.81 -8.60 18.82
N TYR A 71 -4.35 -9.42 19.73
CA TYR A 71 -5.08 -10.60 20.19
C TYR A 71 -5.62 -10.39 21.61
N ILE A 72 -6.71 -11.09 21.91
CA ILE A 72 -7.39 -11.05 23.20
C ILE A 72 -7.64 -12.51 23.58
N VAL A 73 -7.17 -12.91 24.76
CA VAL A 73 -7.36 -14.26 25.29
C VAL A 73 -8.19 -14.17 26.57
N ASP A 74 -9.35 -14.84 26.60
CA ASP A 74 -10.28 -14.88 27.74
C ASP A 74 -10.63 -13.47 28.31
N ASN A 75 -10.82 -12.49 27.40
CA ASN A 75 -11.07 -11.08 27.68
C ASN A 75 -9.85 -10.27 28.18
N GLU A 76 -8.64 -10.82 28.19
CA GLU A 76 -7.41 -10.08 28.48
C GLU A 76 -6.84 -9.51 27.16
N PRO A 77 -6.90 -8.18 26.95
CA PRO A 77 -6.40 -7.50 25.77
C PRO A 77 -4.89 -7.22 25.86
N GLY A 78 -4.35 -6.61 24.81
CA GLY A 78 -2.96 -6.10 24.80
C GLY A 78 -1.92 -7.12 24.36
N ILE A 79 -2.33 -8.19 23.68
CA ILE A 79 -1.41 -9.19 23.14
C ILE A 79 -1.13 -8.84 21.69
N TYR A 80 0.05 -8.27 21.42
CA TYR A 80 0.44 -7.77 20.11
C TYR A 80 1.26 -8.77 19.28
N SER A 81 1.68 -9.88 19.88
CA SER A 81 2.28 -11.03 19.19
C SER A 81 1.27 -12.18 19.12
N GLU A 82 1.57 -13.19 18.29
CA GLU A 82 0.72 -14.37 18.24
C GLU A 82 0.72 -15.12 19.59
N PRO A 83 -0.44 -15.34 20.21
CA PRO A 83 -0.57 -15.91 21.56
C PRO A 83 -0.36 -17.45 21.60
N VAL A 84 0.50 -17.96 20.74
CA VAL A 84 0.83 -19.40 20.70
C VAL A 84 1.52 -19.82 22.00
N GLY A 85 1.04 -20.90 22.62
CA GLY A 85 1.54 -21.38 23.90
C GLY A 85 0.89 -20.71 25.12
N MET A 86 -0.08 -19.83 24.95
CA MET A 86 -0.94 -19.37 26.02
C MET A 86 -2.11 -20.34 26.24
N MET A 87 -2.60 -20.43 27.47
CA MET A 87 -3.85 -21.12 27.76
C MET A 87 -5.02 -20.15 27.61
N GLY A 88 -6.13 -20.64 27.10
CA GLY A 88 -7.36 -19.85 26.99
C GLY A 88 -8.41 -20.56 26.14
N ILE A 89 -9.67 -20.29 26.44
CA ILE A 89 -10.82 -20.87 25.74
C ILE A 89 -11.25 -19.97 24.60
N ARG A 90 -11.29 -18.68 24.85
CA ARG A 90 -11.77 -17.69 23.90
C ARG A 90 -10.59 -16.89 23.32
N LEU A 91 -10.30 -17.13 22.06
CA LEU A 91 -9.30 -16.40 21.30
C LEU A 91 -10.00 -15.38 20.40
N GLU A 92 -9.65 -14.12 20.54
CA GLU A 92 -10.14 -13.07 19.69
C GLU A 92 -8.97 -12.33 19.05
N GLY A 93 -9.22 -11.70 17.91
CA GLY A 93 -8.25 -10.83 17.26
C GLY A 93 -8.91 -9.61 16.65
N ASN A 94 -8.29 -8.47 16.81
CA ASN A 94 -8.61 -7.26 16.06
C ASN A 94 -7.75 -7.25 14.80
N PHE A 95 -8.39 -7.17 13.64
CA PHE A 95 -7.74 -7.27 12.33
C PHE A 95 -7.94 -5.99 11.52
N HIS A 96 -6.86 -5.54 10.89
CA HIS A 96 -6.89 -4.59 9.80
C HIS A 96 -6.99 -5.37 8.50
N ILE A 97 -8.13 -5.27 7.83
CA ILE A 97 -8.43 -6.03 6.62
C ILE A 97 -8.36 -5.09 5.43
N ILE A 98 -7.48 -5.40 4.48
CA ILE A 98 -7.31 -4.66 3.24
C ILE A 98 -8.13 -5.34 2.16
N THR A 99 -8.95 -4.56 1.48
CA THR A 99 -9.77 -5.01 0.34
C THR A 99 -9.43 -4.22 -0.92
N GLY A 100 -9.67 -4.80 -2.07
CA GLY A 100 -9.50 -4.14 -3.35
C GLY A 100 -10.53 -4.60 -4.36
N ALA A 101 -10.76 -3.80 -5.41
CA ALA A 101 -11.67 -4.17 -6.48
C ALA A 101 -11.18 -5.44 -7.20
N GLU A 102 -12.03 -6.46 -7.26
CA GLU A 102 -11.70 -7.75 -7.90
C GLU A 102 -11.32 -7.58 -9.38
N THR A 103 -11.96 -6.64 -10.06
CA THR A 103 -11.67 -6.32 -11.47
C THR A 103 -10.24 -5.78 -11.64
N ALA A 104 -9.79 -4.90 -10.75
CA ALA A 104 -8.42 -4.38 -10.78
C ALA A 104 -7.40 -5.50 -10.55
N ILE A 105 -7.64 -6.35 -9.55
CA ILE A 105 -6.79 -7.51 -9.25
C ILE A 105 -6.71 -8.46 -10.45
N LYS A 106 -7.84 -8.78 -11.08
CA LYS A 106 -7.89 -9.64 -12.27
C LYS A 106 -7.16 -9.02 -13.46
N ASN A 107 -7.31 -7.71 -13.67
CA ASN A 107 -6.61 -7.01 -14.75
C ASN A 107 -5.10 -7.04 -14.56
N ILE A 108 -4.60 -6.78 -13.36
CA ILE A 108 -3.17 -6.88 -13.04
C ILE A 108 -2.66 -8.29 -13.33
N LYS A 109 -3.33 -9.32 -12.80
CA LYS A 109 -2.95 -10.72 -13.06
C LYS A 109 -2.91 -11.01 -14.55
N ARG A 110 -3.94 -10.60 -15.28
CA ARG A 110 -4.01 -10.81 -16.74
C ARG A 110 -2.87 -10.15 -17.49
N CYS A 111 -2.48 -8.94 -17.12
CA CYS A 111 -1.34 -8.24 -17.73
C CYS A 111 -0.02 -9.02 -17.52
N ILE A 112 0.19 -9.55 -16.34
CA ILE A 112 1.39 -10.35 -16.00
C ILE A 112 1.39 -11.67 -16.77
N GLU A 113 0.27 -12.38 -16.81
CA GLU A 113 0.11 -13.63 -17.58
C GLU A 113 0.34 -13.42 -19.08
N VAL A 114 -0.19 -12.33 -19.66
CA VAL A 114 0.03 -11.98 -21.07
C VAL A 114 1.51 -11.67 -21.34
N ALA A 115 2.24 -11.17 -20.36
CA ALA A 115 3.69 -10.99 -20.45
C ALA A 115 4.48 -12.31 -20.32
N GLY A 116 3.80 -13.44 -20.12
CA GLY A 116 4.41 -14.77 -20.00
C GLY A 116 4.97 -15.05 -18.60
N LEU A 117 4.50 -14.37 -17.58
CA LEU A 117 4.96 -14.49 -16.19
C LEU A 117 3.84 -15.03 -15.29
N GLU A 118 4.23 -15.67 -14.19
CA GLU A 118 3.34 -16.15 -13.14
C GLU A 118 3.34 -15.16 -11.97
N VAL A 119 2.16 -14.86 -11.44
CA VAL A 119 2.02 -14.03 -10.22
C VAL A 119 2.25 -14.91 -9.00
N ALA A 120 3.31 -14.68 -8.25
CA ALA A 120 3.62 -15.36 -7.00
C ALA A 120 2.74 -14.84 -5.87
N SER A 121 2.65 -13.52 -5.73
CA SER A 121 1.78 -12.84 -4.77
C SER A 121 1.34 -11.48 -5.28
N ILE A 122 0.27 -10.94 -4.69
CA ILE A 122 -0.13 -9.54 -4.83
C ILE A 122 -0.04 -8.92 -3.45
N GLU A 123 0.80 -7.90 -3.33
CA GLU A 123 1.08 -7.22 -2.08
C GLU A 123 0.59 -5.77 -2.14
N LEU A 124 0.10 -5.25 -1.04
CA LEU A 124 -0.19 -3.82 -0.93
C LEU A 124 1.13 -3.03 -0.99
N GLU A 125 1.23 -2.07 -1.91
CA GLU A 125 2.48 -1.32 -2.14
C GLU A 125 3.05 -0.68 -0.86
N PRO A 126 2.27 0.01 0.00
CA PRO A 126 2.79 0.54 1.27
C PRO A 126 3.42 -0.50 2.21
N LEU A 127 2.97 -1.77 2.18
CA LEU A 127 3.59 -2.83 2.98
C LEU A 127 4.96 -3.20 2.40
N ALA A 128 5.04 -3.37 1.08
CA ALA A 128 6.31 -3.67 0.41
C ALA A 128 7.31 -2.51 0.54
N SER A 129 6.83 -1.26 0.44
CA SER A 129 7.65 -0.06 0.66
C SER A 129 8.16 0.01 2.10
N ALA A 130 7.32 -0.31 3.09
CA ALA A 130 7.71 -0.35 4.49
C ALA A 130 8.84 -1.35 4.75
N ASP A 131 8.72 -2.56 4.21
CA ASP A 131 9.75 -3.60 4.33
C ASP A 131 11.10 -3.18 3.71
N ALA A 132 11.05 -2.32 2.69
CA ALA A 132 12.25 -1.88 2.00
C ALA A 132 12.96 -0.70 2.65
N VAL A 133 12.23 0.21 3.31
CA VAL A 133 12.78 1.50 3.74
C VAL A 133 12.72 1.76 5.24
N LEU A 134 11.84 1.09 6.00
CA LEU A 134 11.69 1.32 7.43
C LEU A 134 12.61 0.42 8.25
N SER A 135 13.23 1.01 9.25
CA SER A 135 14.01 0.28 10.25
C SER A 135 13.10 -0.32 11.34
N GLN A 136 13.61 -1.33 12.05
CA GLN A 136 12.88 -1.95 13.17
C GLN A 136 12.57 -0.93 14.29
N HIS A 137 13.46 0.02 14.54
CA HIS A 137 13.25 1.07 15.55
C HIS A 137 12.12 2.04 15.17
N GLU A 138 12.00 2.38 13.88
CA GLU A 138 10.90 3.21 13.38
C GLU A 138 9.58 2.46 13.49
N LEU A 139 9.55 1.19 13.13
CA LEU A 139 8.35 0.34 13.27
C LEU A 139 7.91 0.18 14.73
N GLU A 140 8.87 0.07 15.66
CA GLU A 140 8.60 -0.01 17.10
C GLU A 140 8.11 1.33 17.66
N GLY A 141 8.83 2.41 17.37
CA GLY A 141 8.58 3.73 17.95
C GLY A 141 7.37 4.47 17.37
N GLY A 142 6.87 3.99 16.24
CA GLY A 142 5.77 4.62 15.51
C GLY A 142 6.25 5.49 14.34
N VAL A 143 5.74 5.18 13.14
CA VAL A 143 6.13 5.86 11.90
C VAL A 143 4.95 5.97 10.94
N CYS A 144 4.90 7.09 10.22
CA CYS A 144 4.00 7.30 9.10
C CYS A 144 4.81 7.23 7.81
N LEU A 145 4.59 6.16 7.03
CA LEU A 145 5.13 6.03 5.68
C LEU A 145 4.20 6.76 4.71
N VAL A 146 4.76 7.64 3.89
CA VAL A 146 4.05 8.37 2.84
C VAL A 146 4.73 8.08 1.51
N ASP A 147 4.06 7.33 0.66
CA ASP A 147 4.52 6.99 -0.69
C ASP A 147 3.83 7.89 -1.71
N ILE A 148 4.58 8.85 -2.26
CA ILE A 148 4.06 9.85 -3.20
C ILE A 148 4.37 9.41 -4.62
N GLY A 149 3.37 8.80 -5.25
CA GLY A 149 3.44 8.37 -6.66
C GLY A 149 3.06 9.48 -7.64
N ALA A 150 2.83 9.09 -8.87
CA ALA A 150 2.35 10.00 -9.92
C ALA A 150 0.85 10.30 -9.77
N GLY A 151 0.02 9.28 -9.55
CA GLY A 151 -1.45 9.39 -9.51
C GLY A 151 -2.07 9.29 -8.13
N THR A 152 -1.38 8.67 -7.18
CA THR A 152 -1.82 8.48 -5.80
C THR A 152 -0.72 8.83 -4.82
N THR A 153 -1.13 9.13 -3.59
CA THR A 153 -0.26 9.16 -2.41
C THR A 153 -0.80 8.15 -1.44
N ASP A 154 -0.02 7.15 -1.12
CA ASP A 154 -0.39 6.06 -0.26
C ASP A 154 0.23 6.27 1.14
N ILE A 155 -0.58 6.07 2.18
CA ILE A 155 -0.18 6.29 3.57
C ILE A 155 -0.32 4.98 4.33
N ALA A 156 0.71 4.63 5.11
CA ALA A 156 0.66 3.55 6.09
C ALA A 156 1.24 4.02 7.42
N ILE A 157 0.52 3.76 8.49
CA ILE A 157 0.94 4.11 9.87
C ILE A 157 1.24 2.83 10.61
N PHE A 158 2.43 2.75 11.18
CA PHE A 158 2.90 1.63 12.00
C PHE A 158 3.19 2.10 13.42
N GLU A 159 3.00 1.23 14.38
CA GLU A 159 3.37 1.39 15.78
C GLU A 159 3.51 0.01 16.42
N ASN A 160 4.56 -0.23 17.17
CA ASN A 160 4.88 -1.53 17.75
C ASN A 160 4.92 -2.67 16.71
N HIS A 161 5.52 -2.43 15.53
CA HIS A 161 5.56 -3.34 14.37
C HIS A 161 4.19 -3.69 13.77
N ILE A 162 3.12 -3.00 14.19
CA ILE A 162 1.76 -3.29 13.77
C ILE A 162 1.26 -2.17 12.88
N ILE A 163 0.68 -2.53 11.73
CA ILE A 163 0.00 -1.57 10.90
C ILE A 163 -1.30 -1.11 11.58
N ARG A 164 -1.39 0.18 11.85
CA ARG A 164 -2.55 0.79 12.53
C ARG A 164 -3.56 1.35 11.55
N HIS A 165 -3.07 1.91 10.46
CA HIS A 165 -3.94 2.56 9.48
C HIS A 165 -3.31 2.55 8.08
N THR A 166 -4.17 2.47 7.06
CA THR A 166 -3.80 2.71 5.67
C THR A 166 -4.81 3.66 5.02
N ALA A 167 -4.31 4.55 4.17
CA ALA A 167 -5.15 5.47 3.41
C ALA A 167 -4.55 5.69 2.02
N VAL A 168 -5.42 6.01 1.06
CA VAL A 168 -5.02 6.39 -0.30
C VAL A 168 -5.59 7.77 -0.60
N ILE A 169 -4.70 8.70 -0.91
CA ILE A 169 -5.06 10.03 -1.38
C ILE A 169 -5.04 10.00 -2.92
N PRO A 170 -6.14 10.40 -3.61
CA PRO A 170 -6.30 10.20 -5.05
C PRO A 170 -5.56 11.22 -5.90
N PHE A 171 -4.41 11.71 -5.45
CA PHE A 171 -3.53 12.58 -6.22
C PHE A 171 -2.06 12.39 -5.82
N GLY A 172 -1.16 12.74 -6.74
CA GLY A 172 0.28 12.69 -6.59
C GLY A 172 0.94 13.69 -7.54
N GLY A 173 2.14 13.41 -8.00
CA GLY A 173 2.92 14.32 -8.84
C GLY A 173 2.27 14.76 -10.15
N ASN A 174 1.28 14.01 -10.65
CA ASN A 174 0.56 14.39 -11.87
C ASN A 174 -0.29 15.64 -11.71
N ILE A 175 -0.74 15.98 -10.49
CA ILE A 175 -1.52 17.22 -10.30
C ILE A 175 -0.70 18.45 -10.67
N VAL A 176 0.59 18.47 -10.33
CA VAL A 176 1.51 19.56 -10.72
C VAL A 176 1.66 19.65 -12.24
N THR A 177 1.69 18.48 -12.90
CA THR A 177 1.76 18.43 -14.37
C THR A 177 0.48 18.99 -15.01
N GLU A 178 -0.68 18.62 -14.46
CA GLU A 178 -1.97 19.14 -14.97
C GLU A 178 -2.12 20.66 -14.70
N ASP A 179 -1.72 21.16 -13.53
CA ASP A 179 -1.72 22.60 -13.22
C ASP A 179 -0.82 23.38 -14.21
N LEU A 180 0.34 22.83 -14.58
CA LEU A 180 1.20 23.43 -15.59
C LEU A 180 0.55 23.45 -16.97
N ARG A 181 -0.34 22.52 -17.30
CA ARG A 181 -1.09 22.50 -18.57
C ARG A 181 -2.06 23.67 -18.74
N ASP A 182 -2.48 24.31 -17.66
CA ASP A 182 -3.32 25.52 -17.70
C ASP A 182 -2.63 26.66 -18.47
N PHE A 183 -1.31 26.63 -18.56
CA PHE A 183 -0.53 27.52 -19.44
C PHE A 183 -0.63 27.17 -20.93
N LYS A 184 -1.55 26.26 -21.31
CA LYS A 184 -1.77 25.80 -22.70
C LYS A 184 -0.54 25.17 -23.35
N ILE A 185 0.16 24.36 -22.61
CA ILE A 185 1.30 23.56 -23.04
C ILE A 185 0.94 22.06 -23.12
N LEU A 186 1.68 21.31 -23.91
CA LEU A 186 1.50 19.88 -24.02
C LEU A 186 1.86 19.19 -22.70
N LYS A 187 1.21 18.05 -22.40
CA LYS A 187 1.45 17.28 -21.19
C LYS A 187 2.93 16.89 -21.03
N GLU A 188 3.57 16.47 -22.10
CA GLU A 188 5.00 16.10 -22.11
C GLU A 188 5.89 17.29 -21.77
N GLN A 189 5.55 18.49 -22.25
CA GLN A 189 6.28 19.71 -21.95
C GLN A 189 6.07 20.12 -20.47
N ALA A 190 4.84 20.03 -19.96
CA ALA A 190 4.51 20.26 -18.57
C ALA A 190 5.30 19.32 -17.63
N GLU A 191 5.36 18.04 -17.97
CA GLU A 191 6.14 17.05 -17.21
C GLU A 191 7.64 17.38 -17.21
N LEU A 192 8.21 17.73 -18.37
CA LEU A 192 9.61 18.15 -18.47
C LEU A 192 9.90 19.42 -17.66
N LEU A 193 8.98 20.39 -17.64
CA LEU A 193 9.11 21.59 -16.82
C LEU A 193 9.12 21.24 -15.33
N LYS A 194 8.18 20.39 -14.89
CA LYS A 194 8.10 19.92 -13.51
C LYS A 194 9.41 19.27 -13.10
N ILE A 195 9.92 18.31 -13.87
CA ILE A 195 11.15 17.56 -13.57
C ILE A 195 12.37 18.48 -13.54
N ARG A 196 12.49 19.38 -14.51
CA ARG A 196 13.71 20.18 -14.69
C ARG A 196 13.77 21.40 -13.77
N TYR A 197 12.63 22.01 -13.48
CA TYR A 197 12.56 23.31 -12.80
C TYR A 197 11.70 23.29 -11.53
N GLY A 198 10.99 22.19 -11.24
CA GLY A 198 10.21 22.05 -10.03
C GLY A 198 11.09 22.09 -8.79
N SER A 199 10.64 22.79 -7.75
CA SER A 199 11.28 22.83 -6.44
C SER A 199 10.22 22.91 -5.35
N ALA A 200 10.37 22.09 -4.31
CA ALA A 200 9.50 22.14 -3.15
C ALA A 200 9.83 23.33 -2.22
N ILE A 201 11.04 23.89 -2.33
CA ILE A 201 11.49 25.01 -1.51
C ILE A 201 11.63 26.22 -2.44
N PRO A 202 10.75 27.24 -2.31
CA PRO A 202 10.86 28.46 -3.08
C PRO A 202 12.09 29.26 -2.61
N THR A 203 12.99 29.56 -3.55
CA THR A 203 14.10 30.49 -3.34
C THR A 203 13.88 31.74 -4.15
N ASP A 204 14.44 32.91 -3.70
CA ASP A 204 14.25 34.16 -4.41
C ASP A 204 14.85 34.14 -5.83
N ASP A 205 15.90 33.36 -6.05
CA ASP A 205 16.49 33.17 -7.38
C ASP A 205 15.55 32.42 -8.36
N LEU A 206 14.62 31.64 -7.85
CA LEU A 206 13.65 30.91 -8.66
C LEU A 206 12.42 31.76 -9.01
N ARG A 207 12.07 32.77 -8.20
CA ARG A 207 10.87 33.60 -8.39
C ARG A 207 10.92 34.45 -9.66
N ASN A 208 12.10 34.86 -10.09
CA ASN A 208 12.32 35.72 -11.25
C ASN A 208 12.90 34.98 -12.47
N LYS A 209 12.99 33.69 -12.40
CA LYS A 209 13.57 32.87 -13.48
C LYS A 209 12.54 32.62 -14.58
N HIS A 210 12.85 33.06 -15.80
CA HIS A 210 12.04 32.75 -16.98
C HIS A 210 12.55 31.48 -17.66
N VAL A 211 11.62 30.59 -18.02
CA VAL A 211 11.91 29.37 -18.76
C VAL A 211 11.35 29.50 -20.17
N SER A 212 12.21 29.43 -21.17
CA SER A 212 11.81 29.39 -22.56
C SER A 212 11.50 27.97 -23.00
N MET A 213 10.35 27.77 -23.63
CA MET A 213 9.94 26.49 -24.19
C MET A 213 10.08 26.51 -25.70
N GLN A 214 10.63 25.42 -26.27
CA GLN A 214 10.62 25.22 -27.70
C GLN A 214 9.21 24.81 -28.15
N GLY A 215 8.56 25.61 -28.95
CA GLY A 215 7.26 25.36 -29.55
C GLY A 215 7.07 26.29 -30.74
N GLU A 216 6.10 26.02 -31.61
CA GLU A 216 5.71 26.97 -32.67
C GLU A 216 5.21 28.27 -32.05
N GLY A 217 6.08 29.24 -31.94
CA GLY A 217 5.88 30.51 -31.22
C GLY A 217 6.45 30.41 -29.79
N SER A 218 7.65 30.95 -29.63
CA SER A 218 8.33 31.05 -28.34
C SER A 218 7.43 31.75 -27.30
N ARG A 219 6.94 30.98 -26.32
CA ARG A 219 6.19 31.49 -25.16
C ARG A 219 7.10 31.49 -23.96
N SER A 220 7.24 32.60 -23.30
CA SER A 220 7.91 32.74 -22.00
C SER A 220 6.86 32.59 -20.89
N ILE A 221 7.06 31.69 -19.96
CA ILE A 221 6.25 31.52 -18.76
C ILE A 221 7.08 32.08 -17.60
N GLY A 222 6.58 33.13 -16.94
CA GLY A 222 7.14 33.60 -15.68
C GLY A 222 6.77 32.63 -14.56
N LYS A 223 7.66 32.45 -13.60
CA LYS A 223 7.43 31.67 -12.38
C LYS A 223 6.77 32.49 -11.29
#